data_86104f8b9a13007cd2ccb3e91b3f3430
#
_entry.id   86104f8b9a13007cd2ccb3e91b3f3430
#
_cell.length_a   1.000
_cell.length_b   1.000
_cell.length_c   1.000
_cell.angle_alpha   90.00
_cell.angle_beta   90.00
_cell.angle_gamma   90.00
#
_symmetry.space_group_name_H-M   'P 1'
#
loop_
_entity.id
_entity.type
_entity.pdbx_description
1 polymer ?
#
loop_
_entity_poly.entity_id
_entity_poly.type
_entity_poly.pdbx_seq_one_letter_code
_entity_poly.pdbx_strand_id
1 'polypeptide(L)'
;MKGREAYPNEELRRRIMDFIMVAGQTLLENGAEVFRVEQTMEIMARSFHLREFHVYVLTNGIFASAGTAEISEVRNVPVRTTHLGRVAAVNAPVSYTH
;
A
#
# COMPACT_ATOMS: atom_id res chain seq x y z
N MET A 1 30.29 -4.63 8.81
CA MET A 1 30.20 -5.56 8.02
C MET A 1 29.25 -6.57 8.30
N LYS A 2 29.38 -7.32 9.27
CA LYS A 2 28.42 -8.29 9.55
C LYS A 2 27.12 -7.70 9.83
N GLY A 3 27.08 -6.60 10.55
CA GLY A 3 25.84 -5.95 10.85
C GLY A 3 25.08 -5.57 9.63
N ARG A 4 25.79 -5.24 8.58
CA ARG A 4 25.12 -4.87 7.36
C ARG A 4 24.39 -6.01 6.73
N GLU A 5 24.88 -7.19 6.97
CA GLU A 5 24.24 -8.34 6.40
C GLU A 5 22.99 -8.71 7.16
N ALA A 6 22.90 -8.24 8.40
CA ALA A 6 21.76 -8.57 9.23
C ALA A 6 20.50 -7.87 8.75
N TYR A 7 20.65 -6.73 8.11
CA TYR A 7 19.49 -6.06 7.55
C TYR A 7 19.93 -5.18 6.40
N PRO A 8 18.99 -4.81 5.57
CA PRO A 8 19.30 -4.18 4.29
C PRO A 8 19.96 -2.82 4.43
N ASN A 9 20.76 -2.46 3.44
CA ASN A 9 21.31 -1.13 3.38
C ASN A 9 20.21 -0.19 2.88
N GLU A 10 20.54 1.08 2.78
CA GLU A 10 19.54 2.08 2.48
C GLU A 10 18.90 1.89 1.12
N GLU A 11 19.70 1.60 0.12
CA GLU A 11 19.15 1.42 -1.22
C GLU A 11 18.22 0.22 -1.25
N LEU A 12 18.65 -0.87 -0.64
CA LEU A 12 17.83 -2.05 -0.62
C LEU A 12 16.56 -1.81 0.17
N ARG A 13 16.66 -1.03 1.25
CA ARG A 13 15.48 -0.72 2.03
C ARG A 13 14.47 0.07 1.20
N ARG A 14 14.96 0.97 0.35
CA ARG A 14 14.05 1.72 -0.50
C ARG A 14 13.36 0.84 -1.50
N ARG A 15 14.08 -0.13 -2.04
CA ARG A 15 13.48 -1.07 -2.97
C ARG A 15 12.44 -1.94 -2.28
N ILE A 16 12.75 -2.35 -1.06
CA ILE A 16 11.80 -3.14 -0.30
C ILE A 16 10.56 -2.31 -0.01
N MET A 17 10.76 -1.05 0.37
CA MET A 17 9.64 -0.18 0.64
C MET A 17 8.77 -0.03 -0.60
N ASP A 18 9.40 0.17 -1.75
CA ASP A 18 8.65 0.31 -2.99
C ASP A 18 7.85 -0.95 -3.29
N PHE A 19 8.46 -2.10 -3.08
CA PHE A 19 7.79 -3.36 -3.32
C PHE A 19 6.58 -3.52 -2.41
N ILE A 20 6.75 -3.18 -1.13
CA ILE A 20 5.66 -3.27 -0.19
C ILE A 20 4.55 -2.29 -0.56
N MET A 21 4.92 -1.10 -0.99
CA MET A 21 3.93 -0.10 -1.38
C MET A 21 3.15 -0.57 -2.59
N VAL A 22 3.83 -1.16 -3.56
CA VAL A 22 3.15 -1.66 -4.75
C VAL A 22 2.18 -2.78 -4.36
N ALA A 23 2.61 -3.65 -3.46
CA ALA A 23 1.74 -4.72 -3.01
C ALA A 23 0.51 -4.17 -2.32
N GLY A 24 0.71 -3.21 -1.42
CA GLY A 24 -0.42 -2.62 -0.73
C GLY A 24 -1.36 -1.91 -1.68
N GLN A 25 -0.79 -1.18 -2.61
CA GLN A 25 -1.58 -0.46 -3.59
C GLN A 25 -2.41 -1.43 -4.42
N THR A 26 -1.79 -2.51 -4.85
CA THR A 26 -2.49 -3.51 -5.65
C THR A 26 -3.65 -4.13 -4.88
N LEU A 27 -3.41 -4.46 -3.62
CA LEU A 27 -4.46 -5.02 -2.81
C LEU A 27 -5.61 -4.05 -2.65
N LEU A 28 -5.28 -2.81 -2.35
CA LEU A 28 -6.30 -1.81 -2.13
C LEU A 28 -7.11 -1.58 -3.41
N GLU A 29 -6.42 -1.53 -4.54
CA GLU A 29 -7.09 -1.33 -5.82
C GLU A 29 -8.01 -2.50 -6.16
N ASN A 30 -7.74 -3.65 -5.60
CA ASN A 30 -8.56 -4.81 -5.86
C ASN A 30 -9.58 -5.08 -4.78
N GLY A 31 -9.81 -4.09 -3.94
CA GLY A 31 -10.93 -4.16 -3.02
C GLY A 31 -10.64 -4.76 -1.66
N ALA A 32 -9.37 -4.95 -1.32
CA ALA A 32 -9.05 -5.48 -0.02
C ALA A 32 -9.43 -4.47 1.05
N GLU A 33 -9.78 -4.98 2.23
CA GLU A 33 -10.11 -4.10 3.33
C GLU A 33 -8.87 -3.41 3.85
N VAL A 34 -9.05 -2.18 4.29
CA VAL A 34 -7.95 -1.34 4.71
C VAL A 34 -7.07 -2.02 5.75
N PHE A 35 -7.68 -2.59 6.79
CA PHE A 35 -6.87 -3.18 7.83
C PHE A 35 -6.12 -4.42 7.34
N ARG A 36 -6.67 -5.09 6.34
CA ARG A 36 -6.00 -6.26 5.81
C ARG A 36 -4.80 -5.84 4.97
N VAL A 37 -4.93 -4.73 4.27
CA VAL A 37 -3.81 -4.19 3.51
C VAL A 37 -2.69 -3.81 4.46
N GLU A 38 -3.03 -3.12 5.55
CA GLU A 38 -2.04 -2.74 6.55
C GLU A 38 -1.34 -3.97 7.12
N GLN A 39 -2.13 -4.96 7.47
CA GLN A 39 -1.58 -6.16 8.07
C GLN A 39 -0.61 -6.85 7.12
N THR A 40 -1.01 -6.96 5.86
CA THR A 40 -0.17 -7.59 4.87
C THR A 40 1.14 -6.84 4.70
N MET A 41 1.06 -5.52 4.63
CA MET A 41 2.26 -4.72 4.45
C MET A 41 3.19 -4.86 5.65
N GLU A 42 2.62 -4.91 6.85
CA GLU A 42 3.42 -5.08 8.04
C GLU A 42 4.12 -6.43 8.08
N ILE A 43 3.41 -7.46 7.65
CA ILE A 43 4.00 -8.79 7.59
C ILE A 43 5.13 -8.81 6.58
N MET A 44 4.94 -8.18 5.44
CA MET A 44 5.99 -8.12 4.44
C MET A 44 7.20 -7.38 4.97
N ALA A 45 6.97 -6.25 5.65
CA ALA A 45 8.08 -5.49 6.18
C ALA A 45 8.87 -6.32 7.17
N ARG A 46 8.17 -7.06 8.00
CA ARG A 46 8.83 -7.92 8.98
C ARG A 46 9.63 -9.02 8.30
N SER A 47 9.05 -9.58 7.25
CA SER A 47 9.71 -10.65 6.51
C SER A 47 11.01 -10.17 5.88
N PHE A 48 11.03 -8.92 5.46
CA PHE A 48 12.21 -8.35 4.82
C PHE A 48 13.12 -7.65 5.82
N HIS A 49 12.79 -7.75 7.11
CA HIS A 49 13.60 -7.12 8.15
C HIS A 49 13.67 -5.61 7.99
N LEU A 50 12.58 -5.02 7.50
CA LEU A 50 12.51 -3.59 7.39
C LEU A 50 12.06 -3.05 8.74
N ARG A 51 12.98 -2.44 9.46
CA ARG A 51 12.74 -2.05 10.83
C ARG A 51 11.91 -0.79 10.94
N GLU A 52 11.20 -0.71 12.06
CA GLU A 52 10.42 0.49 12.38
C GLU A 52 9.52 0.90 11.24
N PHE A 53 8.82 -0.08 10.72
CA PHE A 53 7.89 0.16 9.64
C PHE A 53 6.55 0.56 10.23
N HIS A 54 6.03 1.67 9.72
CA HIS A 54 4.71 2.15 10.11
C HIS A 54 3.93 2.41 8.84
N VAL A 55 2.68 2.03 8.85
CA VAL A 55 1.86 2.22 7.66
C VAL A 55 0.46 2.65 8.07
N TYR A 56 -0.08 3.55 7.30
CA TYR A 56 -1.46 3.99 7.46
C TYR A 56 -2.12 3.86 6.11
N VAL A 57 -3.21 3.13 6.08
CA VAL A 57 -3.92 2.88 4.84
C VAL A 57 -5.29 3.49 4.93
N LEU A 58 -5.63 4.30 3.95
CA LEU A 58 -6.95 4.87 3.82
C LEU A 58 -7.56 4.30 2.56
N THR A 59 -8.83 4.57 2.35
CA THR A 59 -9.49 4.00 1.19
C THR A 59 -8.91 4.52 -0.12
N ASN A 60 -8.26 5.68 -0.06
CA ASN A 60 -7.72 6.27 -1.29
C ASN A 60 -6.24 6.57 -1.21
N GLY A 61 -5.54 5.96 -0.29
CA GLY A 61 -4.11 6.25 -0.22
C GLY A 61 -3.41 5.44 0.84
N ILE A 62 -2.10 5.39 0.71
CA ILE A 62 -1.25 4.67 1.65
C ILE A 62 -0.09 5.58 2.01
N PHE A 63 0.19 5.65 3.29
CA PHE A 63 1.35 6.35 3.79
C PHE A 63 2.17 5.35 4.60
N ALA A 64 3.46 5.27 4.32
CA ALA A 64 4.32 4.35 5.05
C ALA A 64 5.67 4.99 5.31
N SER A 65 6.28 4.58 6.40
CA SER A 65 7.62 5.03 6.72
C SER A 65 8.39 3.88 7.34
N ALA A 66 9.68 3.98 7.32
CA ALA A 66 10.55 2.97 7.90
C ALA A 66 11.81 3.63 8.42
N GLY A 67 12.46 2.98 9.37
CA GLY A 67 13.75 3.46 9.86
C GLY A 67 13.67 4.81 10.51
N THR A 68 12.79 5.00 11.44
CA THR A 68 12.58 6.27 12.13
C THR A 68 12.33 7.37 11.11
N ALA A 69 11.53 7.03 10.11
CA ALA A 69 11.10 7.99 9.09
C ALA A 69 12.18 8.38 8.11
N GLU A 70 13.26 7.60 8.07
CA GLU A 70 14.28 7.85 7.06
C GLU A 70 13.70 7.66 5.67
N ILE A 71 12.79 6.73 5.53
CA ILE A 71 12.16 6.44 4.26
C ILE A 71 10.68 6.61 4.45
N SER A 72 10.11 7.52 3.70
CA SER A 72 8.67 7.78 3.78
C SER A 72 8.12 7.80 2.38
N GLU A 73 6.96 7.19 2.21
CA GLU A 73 6.30 7.18 0.92
C GLU A 73 4.82 7.37 1.08
N VAL A 74 4.24 8.07 0.14
CA VAL A 74 2.80 8.27 0.09
C VAL A 74 2.35 7.91 -1.30
N ARG A 75 1.37 7.06 -1.39
CA ARG A 75 0.81 6.68 -2.67
C ARG A 75 -0.67 6.98 -2.69
N ASN A 76 -1.09 7.72 -3.67
CA ASN A 76 -2.51 7.94 -3.88
C ASN A 76 -3.06 6.75 -4.61
N VAL A 77 -4.17 6.24 -4.10
CA VAL A 77 -4.83 5.12 -4.75
C VAL A 77 -6.22 5.62 -5.10
N PRO A 78 -6.45 5.97 -6.34
CA PRO A 78 -7.75 6.51 -6.73
C PRO A 78 -8.84 5.53 -6.37
N VAL A 79 -9.95 6.07 -5.95
CA VAL A 79 -11.10 5.25 -5.63
C VAL A 79 -11.51 4.54 -6.91
N ARG A 80 -11.52 3.23 -6.84
CA ARG A 80 -11.87 2.48 -8.02
C ARG A 80 -13.35 2.24 -8.09
N THR A 81 -14.04 3.29 -8.38
CA THR A 81 -15.46 3.16 -8.55
C THR A 81 -15.79 2.69 -9.96
N THR A 82 -14.79 2.62 -10.79
CA THR A 82 -15.06 2.25 -12.17
C THR A 82 -15.73 0.90 -12.28
N HIS A 83 -15.34 -0.03 -11.46
CA HIS A 83 -15.98 -1.31 -11.51
C HIS A 83 -17.42 -1.17 -11.12
N LEU A 84 -17.64 -0.65 -9.94
CA LEU A 84 -18.98 -0.44 -9.46
C LEU A 84 -19.64 0.64 -10.26
N GLY A 85 -18.90 1.70 -10.52
CA GLY A 85 -19.46 2.80 -11.26
C GLY A 85 -19.87 2.38 -12.63
N ARG A 86 -19.06 1.57 -13.26
CA ARG A 86 -19.37 1.12 -14.57
C ARG A 86 -20.61 0.27 -14.59
N VAL A 87 -20.69 -0.61 -13.61
CA VAL A 87 -21.85 -1.44 -13.51
C VAL A 87 -23.06 -0.61 -13.21
N ALA A 88 -22.92 0.28 -12.27
CA ALA A 88 -24.02 1.15 -11.89
C ALA A 88 -24.42 2.05 -13.03
N ALA A 89 -23.44 2.60 -13.72
CA ALA A 89 -23.72 3.51 -14.81
C ALA A 89 -24.43 2.81 -15.93
N VAL A 90 -24.03 1.60 -16.16
CA VAL A 90 -24.68 0.84 -17.22
C VAL A 90 -26.10 0.58 -16.87
N ASN A 91 -26.34 0.34 -15.63
CA ASN A 91 -27.68 0.08 -15.17
C ASN A 91 -28.45 1.33 -14.96
N ALA A 92 -27.81 2.25 -14.53
CA ALA A 92 -28.49 3.46 -14.26
C ALA A 92 -28.66 4.27 -15.45
N PRO A 93 -28.34 4.39 -15.56
CA PRO A 93 -28.57 5.17 -15.85
C PRO A 93 -29.04 5.51 -15.96
N VAL A 94 -28.80 5.25 -15.60
CA VAL A 94 -29.09 5.64 -15.31
C VAL A 94 -29.29 6.04 -14.71
N SER A 95 -29.54 6.06 -14.59
CA SER A 95 -29.83 6.39 -13.94
C SER A 95 -29.59 7.09 -13.37
N TYR A 96 -29.32 7.29 -13.41
CA TYR A 96 -29.30 7.81 -12.96
C TYR A 96 -29.02 8.51 -12.86
N THR A 97 -28.96 8.50 -13.01
CA THR A 97 -28.94 8.94 -13.07
C THR A 97 -28.99 9.42 -13.19
N HIS A 98 -28.91 9.23 -13.37
CA HIS A 98 -29.24 9.38 -13.68
C HIS A 98 -29.46 9.57 -13.78
#